data_4f4a10cc5882fd0c3122bda7cdd721b6
#
_entry.id   4f4a10cc5882fd0c3122bda7cdd721b6
#
_cell.length_a   1.000
_cell.length_b   1.000
_cell.length_c   1.000
_cell.angle_alpha   90.00
_cell.angle_beta   90.00
_cell.angle_gamma   90.00
#
_symmetry.space_group_name_H-M   'P 1'
#
loop_
_entity.id
_entity.type
_entity.pdbx_description
1 polymer ?
#
loop_
_entity_poly.entity_id
_entity_poly.type
_entity_poly.pdbx_seq_one_letter_code
_entity_poly.pdbx_strand_id
1 'polypeptide(L)'
;MPSIPLIVASILSKKLAEGTRTLVFDVKCGAGAFMKTRDEAVALAHALVKGAKGAGRRAAALVTAMDEPLGFAVGNANEVREALDVLMGRPCARDVAALSVRLAAWMVSLARNQPLADAEALCRRNLENGAAYQRFARMVAL
;
A
#
# COMPACT_ATOMS: atom_id res chain seq x y z
N MET A 1 6.59 -23.51 7.87
CA MET A 1 6.00 -22.74 6.76
C MET A 1 4.88 -21.86 7.31
N PRO A 2 4.81 -20.58 6.95
CA PRO A 2 3.68 -19.74 7.33
C PRO A 2 2.40 -20.28 6.70
N SER A 3 1.34 -20.43 7.50
CA SER A 3 0.05 -20.90 6.97
C SER A 3 -0.68 -19.77 6.27
N ILE A 4 -0.77 -19.80 4.93
CA ILE A 4 -1.50 -18.80 4.14
C ILE A 4 -2.93 -18.60 4.65
N PRO A 5 -3.73 -19.63 4.96
CA PRO A 5 -5.08 -19.43 5.50
C PRO A 5 -5.12 -18.63 6.80
N LEU A 6 -4.17 -18.85 7.72
CA LEU A 6 -4.10 -18.10 8.98
C LEU A 6 -3.69 -16.64 8.75
N ILE A 7 -2.75 -16.38 7.84
CA ILE A 7 -2.34 -15.03 7.46
C ILE A 7 -3.55 -14.28 6.88
N VAL A 8 -4.26 -14.89 5.92
CA VAL A 8 -5.44 -14.31 5.29
C VAL A 8 -6.53 -14.01 6.32
N ALA A 9 -6.83 -14.98 7.22
CA ALA A 9 -7.83 -14.78 8.27
C ALA A 9 -7.44 -13.62 9.21
N SER A 10 -6.18 -13.56 9.63
CA SER A 10 -5.67 -12.49 10.50
C SER A 10 -5.76 -11.11 9.86
N ILE A 11 -5.44 -10.99 8.58
CA ILE A 11 -5.49 -9.71 7.85
C ILE A 11 -6.94 -9.30 7.60
N LEU A 12 -7.74 -10.21 7.02
CA LEU A 12 -9.09 -9.87 6.60
C LEU A 12 -10.03 -9.60 7.77
N SER A 13 -9.92 -10.31 8.89
CA SER A 13 -10.75 -10.05 10.07
C SER A 13 -10.67 -8.60 10.52
N LYS A 14 -9.46 -8.04 10.60
CA LYS A 14 -9.25 -6.65 10.98
C LYS A 14 -9.78 -5.68 9.94
N LYS A 15 -9.46 -5.92 8.67
CA LYS A 15 -9.88 -5.02 7.57
C LYS A 15 -11.39 -5.04 7.33
N LEU A 16 -12.04 -6.16 7.55
CA LEU A 16 -13.51 -6.24 7.48
C LEU A 16 -14.19 -5.56 8.68
N ALA A 17 -13.61 -5.71 9.88
CA ALA A 17 -14.10 -5.03 11.08
C ALA A 17 -14.04 -3.49 10.96
N GLU A 18 -13.03 -2.94 10.29
CA GLU A 18 -12.92 -1.51 9.98
C GLU A 18 -14.02 -1.01 9.01
N GLY A 19 -14.80 -1.88 8.40
CA GLY A 19 -15.89 -1.51 7.49
C GLY A 19 -15.45 -1.02 6.12
N THR A 20 -14.20 -1.17 5.74
CA THR A 20 -13.65 -0.70 4.46
C THR A 20 -14.33 -1.39 3.27
N ARG A 21 -14.68 -0.62 2.23
CA ARG A 21 -15.33 -1.14 1.01
C ARG A 21 -14.35 -1.59 -0.05
N THR A 22 -13.12 -1.08 0.02
CA THR A 22 -12.08 -1.27 -0.99
C THR A 22 -10.76 -1.55 -0.30
N LEU A 23 -10.03 -2.57 -0.75
CA LEU A 23 -8.78 -3.02 -0.15
C LEU A 23 -7.69 -3.11 -1.23
N VAL A 24 -6.51 -2.60 -0.91
CA VAL A 24 -5.29 -2.83 -1.69
C VAL A 24 -4.26 -3.47 -0.78
N PHE A 25 -3.77 -4.64 -1.17
CA PHE A 25 -2.76 -5.37 -0.41
C PHE A 25 -1.40 -5.17 -1.05
N ASP A 26 -0.43 -4.77 -0.26
CA ASP A 26 0.99 -4.78 -0.62
C ASP A 26 1.60 -6.07 -0.04
N VAL A 27 1.84 -7.06 -0.91
CA VAL A 27 2.37 -8.36 -0.52
C VAL A 27 3.86 -8.38 -0.79
N LYS A 28 4.63 -8.32 0.28
CA LYS A 28 6.09 -8.31 0.22
C LYS A 28 6.66 -9.67 -0.15
N CYS A 29 7.67 -9.67 -1.03
CA CYS A 29 8.41 -10.84 -1.50
C CYS A 29 9.92 -10.58 -1.42
N GLY A 30 10.68 -11.53 -0.92
CA GLY A 30 12.14 -11.43 -0.86
C GLY A 30 12.74 -11.81 0.49
N ALA A 31 14.04 -11.55 0.65
CA ALA A 31 14.80 -11.98 1.82
C ALA A 31 14.27 -11.42 3.15
N GLY A 32 13.75 -10.19 3.15
CA GLY A 32 13.15 -9.55 4.32
C GLY A 32 11.68 -9.92 4.58
N ALA A 33 11.01 -10.57 3.62
CA ALA A 33 9.58 -10.86 3.70
C ALA A 33 9.28 -12.24 4.31
N PHE A 34 8.02 -12.48 4.68
CA PHE A 34 7.53 -13.83 5.03
C PHE A 34 7.50 -14.73 3.79
N MET A 35 7.07 -14.21 2.64
CA MET A 35 7.09 -14.92 1.36
C MET A 35 8.46 -14.74 0.71
N LYS A 36 9.23 -15.82 0.67
CA LYS A 36 10.60 -15.77 0.14
C LYS A 36 10.65 -15.83 -1.38
N THR A 37 9.67 -16.47 -1.99
CA THR A 37 9.59 -16.63 -3.44
C THR A 37 8.40 -15.86 -4.01
N ARG A 38 8.50 -15.52 -5.30
CA ARG A 38 7.42 -14.84 -6.01
C ARG A 38 6.15 -15.69 -6.05
N ASP A 39 6.28 -17.00 -6.20
CA ASP A 39 5.14 -17.90 -6.28
C ASP A 39 4.37 -17.96 -4.95
N GLU A 40 5.07 -17.99 -3.81
CA GLU A 40 4.46 -17.91 -2.49
C GLU A 40 3.73 -16.56 -2.29
N ALA A 41 4.35 -15.46 -2.70
CA ALA A 41 3.75 -14.12 -2.61
C ALA A 41 2.51 -13.99 -3.50
N VAL A 42 2.56 -14.52 -4.71
CA VAL A 42 1.41 -14.56 -5.63
C VAL A 42 0.29 -15.43 -5.07
N ALA A 43 0.60 -16.59 -4.49
CA ALA A 43 -0.40 -17.44 -3.85
C ALA A 43 -1.11 -16.71 -2.68
N LEU A 44 -0.35 -16.01 -1.83
CA LEU A 44 -0.92 -15.19 -0.75
C LEU A 44 -1.76 -14.03 -1.31
N ALA A 45 -1.27 -13.33 -2.33
CA ALA A 45 -2.00 -12.23 -2.98
C ALA A 45 -3.36 -12.71 -3.53
N HIS A 46 -3.37 -13.84 -4.23
CA HIS A 46 -4.62 -14.44 -4.73
C HIS A 46 -5.58 -14.81 -3.59
N ALA A 47 -5.07 -15.41 -2.52
CA ALA A 47 -5.89 -15.80 -1.38
C ALA A 47 -6.53 -14.58 -0.67
N LEU A 48 -5.76 -13.50 -0.48
CA LEU A 48 -6.24 -12.23 0.09
C LEU A 48 -7.33 -11.60 -0.78
N VAL A 49 -7.09 -11.48 -2.09
CA VAL A 49 -8.06 -10.90 -3.04
C VAL A 49 -9.32 -11.75 -3.11
N LYS A 50 -9.19 -13.08 -3.17
CA LYS A 50 -10.33 -14.02 -3.19
C LYS A 50 -11.16 -13.88 -1.92
N GLY A 51 -10.52 -13.87 -0.75
CA GLY A 51 -11.20 -13.72 0.54
C GLY A 51 -11.91 -12.38 0.67
N ALA A 52 -11.28 -11.27 0.28
CA ALA A 52 -11.89 -9.94 0.29
C ALA A 52 -13.10 -9.84 -0.64
N LYS A 53 -12.99 -10.39 -1.88
CA LYS A 53 -14.09 -10.45 -2.82
C LYS A 53 -15.24 -11.32 -2.32
N GLY A 54 -14.94 -12.46 -1.69
CA GLY A 54 -15.93 -13.33 -1.05
C GLY A 54 -16.71 -12.64 0.07
N ALA A 55 -16.10 -11.65 0.72
CA ALA A 55 -16.74 -10.79 1.73
C ALA A 55 -17.41 -9.54 1.11
N GLY A 56 -17.62 -9.49 -0.21
CA GLY A 56 -18.28 -8.39 -0.91
C GLY A 56 -17.43 -7.11 -1.03
N ARG A 57 -16.10 -7.20 -0.92
CA ARG A 57 -15.19 -6.05 -1.02
C ARG A 57 -14.51 -6.00 -2.39
N ARG A 58 -14.25 -4.79 -2.91
CA ARG A 58 -13.37 -4.62 -4.06
C ARG A 58 -11.92 -4.73 -3.58
N ALA A 59 -11.11 -5.52 -4.27
CA ALA A 59 -9.75 -5.75 -3.82
C ALA A 59 -8.78 -5.93 -4.98
N ALA A 60 -7.55 -5.44 -4.78
CA ALA A 60 -6.38 -5.71 -5.58
C ALA A 60 -5.19 -6.05 -4.68
N ALA A 61 -4.18 -6.69 -5.24
CA ALA A 61 -2.91 -6.94 -4.56
C ALA A 61 -1.76 -6.64 -5.50
N LEU A 62 -0.70 -6.06 -4.94
CA LEU A 62 0.59 -5.87 -5.60
C LEU A 62 1.60 -6.77 -4.90
N VAL A 63 2.42 -7.48 -5.68
CA VAL A 63 3.60 -8.17 -5.15
C VAL A 63 4.79 -7.24 -5.33
N THR A 64 5.47 -6.92 -4.25
CA THR A 64 6.57 -5.94 -4.23
C THR A 64 7.81 -6.53 -3.57
N ALA A 65 8.99 -6.08 -3.97
CA ALA A 65 10.25 -6.57 -3.42
C ALA A 65 10.46 -6.14 -1.96
N MET A 66 11.07 -7.01 -1.19
CA MET A 66 11.55 -6.75 0.18
C MET A 66 12.87 -7.49 0.43
N ASP A 67 13.81 -7.35 -0.50
CA ASP A 67 15.18 -7.84 -0.32
C ASP A 67 16.03 -6.82 0.47
N GLU A 68 15.66 -5.56 0.36
CA GLU A 68 16.26 -4.41 1.05
C GLU A 68 15.16 -3.59 1.73
N PRO A 69 15.50 -2.77 2.75
CA PRO A 69 14.57 -1.79 3.31
C PRO A 69 14.04 -0.84 2.22
N LEU A 70 12.76 -0.49 2.29
CA LEU A 70 12.18 0.52 1.43
C LEU A 70 12.66 1.90 1.87
N GLY A 71 13.20 2.69 0.95
CA GLY A 71 13.73 4.01 1.27
C GLY A 71 15.10 3.98 1.95
N PHE A 72 15.49 5.12 2.50
CA PHE A 72 16.76 5.29 3.19
C PHE A 72 16.62 5.30 4.71
N ALA A 73 15.43 5.56 5.21
CA ALA A 73 15.17 5.72 6.63
C ALA A 73 14.76 4.38 7.27
N VAL A 74 15.33 4.11 8.44
CA VAL A 74 14.96 2.98 9.30
C VAL A 74 14.69 3.50 10.71
N GLY A 75 13.53 3.15 11.25
CA GLY A 75 13.04 3.56 12.56
C GLY A 75 11.90 4.56 12.48
N ASN A 76 10.94 4.44 13.39
CA ASN A 76 9.63 5.11 13.33
C ASN A 76 9.70 6.61 13.02
N ALA A 77 10.52 7.37 13.76
CA ALA A 77 10.62 8.83 13.56
C ALA A 77 11.31 9.19 12.23
N ASN A 78 12.31 8.41 11.83
CA ASN A 78 13.03 8.63 10.58
C ASN A 78 12.15 8.31 9.37
N GLU A 79 11.39 7.22 9.43
CA GLU A 79 10.46 6.81 8.36
C GLU A 79 9.31 7.82 8.21
N VAL A 80 8.78 8.36 9.31
CA VAL A 80 7.79 9.44 9.26
C VAL A 80 8.39 10.70 8.63
N ARG A 81 9.64 11.04 8.94
CA ARG A 81 10.33 12.17 8.30
C ARG A 81 10.50 11.96 6.80
N GLU A 82 10.94 10.77 6.37
CA GLU A 82 11.05 10.43 4.95
C GLU A 82 9.69 10.49 4.24
N ALA A 83 8.63 9.98 4.87
CA ALA A 83 7.28 10.12 4.33
C ALA A 83 6.84 11.58 4.19
N LEU A 84 7.19 12.45 5.15
CA LEU A 84 6.97 13.89 5.05
C LEU A 84 7.74 14.53 3.91
N ASP A 85 8.99 14.14 3.69
CA ASP A 85 9.79 14.64 2.57
C ASP A 85 9.17 14.27 1.23
N VAL A 86 8.63 13.05 1.09
CA VAL A 86 7.82 12.65 -0.09
C VAL A 86 6.60 13.57 -0.25
N LEU A 87 5.83 13.78 0.83
CA LEU A 87 4.60 14.59 0.77
C LEU A 87 4.86 16.08 0.48
N MET A 88 6.04 16.59 0.88
CA MET A 88 6.46 17.97 0.66
C MET A 88 7.20 18.18 -0.67
N GLY A 89 7.41 17.13 -1.46
CA GLY A 89 8.17 17.20 -2.71
C GLY A 89 9.66 17.49 -2.51
N ARG A 90 10.22 17.14 -1.35
CA ARG A 90 11.63 17.27 -1.04
C ARG A 90 12.44 16.10 -1.63
N PRO A 91 13.77 16.23 -1.73
CA PRO A 91 14.61 15.08 -2.10
C PRO A 91 14.37 13.90 -1.17
N CYS A 92 13.98 12.77 -1.74
CA CYS A 92 13.63 11.54 -1.02
C CYS A 92 14.02 10.30 -1.82
N ALA A 93 13.91 9.14 -1.21
CA ALA A 93 14.08 7.87 -1.89
C ALA A 93 13.00 7.69 -2.97
N ARG A 94 13.44 7.42 -4.20
CA ARG A 94 12.53 7.31 -5.36
C ARG A 94 11.58 6.12 -5.26
N ASP A 95 12.03 5.04 -4.65
CA ASP A 95 11.26 3.80 -4.45
C ASP A 95 10.09 4.02 -3.50
N VAL A 96 10.28 4.75 -2.38
CA VAL A 96 9.21 5.13 -1.44
C VAL A 96 8.12 5.92 -2.15
N ALA A 97 8.52 6.97 -2.89
CA ALA A 97 7.57 7.81 -3.62
C ALA A 97 6.83 7.02 -4.71
N ALA A 98 7.56 6.23 -5.50
CA ALA A 98 6.97 5.44 -6.58
C ALA A 98 5.99 4.40 -6.08
N LEU A 99 6.35 3.64 -5.05
CA LEU A 99 5.48 2.63 -4.45
C LEU A 99 4.24 3.26 -3.81
N SER A 100 4.41 4.36 -3.06
CA SER A 100 3.31 5.07 -2.42
C SER A 100 2.30 5.59 -3.43
N VAL A 101 2.76 6.21 -4.53
CA VAL A 101 1.89 6.65 -5.63
C VAL A 101 1.17 5.47 -6.26
N ARG A 102 1.86 4.36 -6.50
CA ARG A 102 1.28 3.18 -7.13
C ARG A 102 0.19 2.54 -6.28
N LEU A 103 0.41 2.39 -4.97
CA LEU A 103 -0.59 1.88 -4.04
C LEU A 103 -1.78 2.83 -3.91
N ALA A 104 -1.54 4.12 -3.77
CA ALA A 104 -2.59 5.14 -3.72
C ALA A 104 -3.43 5.17 -5.00
N ALA A 105 -2.80 5.04 -6.18
CA ALA A 105 -3.49 4.97 -7.46
C ALA A 105 -4.45 3.77 -7.53
N TRP A 106 -4.04 2.60 -7.07
CA TRP A 106 -4.90 1.44 -6.97
C TRP A 106 -6.08 1.66 -6.01
N MET A 107 -5.83 2.28 -4.84
CA MET A 107 -6.90 2.62 -3.90
C MET A 107 -7.93 3.56 -4.54
N VAL A 108 -7.47 4.62 -5.21
CA VAL A 108 -8.34 5.60 -5.87
C VAL A 108 -9.09 4.97 -7.05
N SER A 109 -8.39 4.21 -7.91
CA SER A 109 -8.98 3.52 -9.05
C SER A 109 -10.13 2.61 -8.62
N LEU A 110 -9.88 1.74 -7.63
CA LEU A 110 -10.92 0.85 -7.08
C LEU A 110 -12.04 1.62 -6.37
N ALA A 111 -11.72 2.67 -5.61
CA ALA A 111 -12.72 3.42 -4.86
C ALA A 111 -13.67 4.20 -5.78
N ARG A 112 -13.12 4.82 -6.83
CA ARG A 112 -13.88 5.68 -7.76
C ARG A 112 -14.34 4.96 -9.03
N ASN A 113 -13.96 3.69 -9.22
CA ASN A 113 -14.23 2.91 -10.43
C ASN A 113 -13.72 3.64 -11.69
N GLN A 114 -12.48 4.12 -11.67
CA GLN A 114 -11.85 4.87 -12.77
C GLN A 114 -10.59 4.14 -13.27
N PRO A 115 -10.12 4.42 -14.49
CA PRO A 115 -8.88 3.86 -15.03
C PRO A 115 -7.68 4.12 -14.11
N LEU A 116 -6.79 3.13 -13.99
CA LEU A 116 -5.61 3.23 -13.12
C LEU A 116 -4.69 4.38 -13.53
N ALA A 117 -4.55 4.65 -14.83
CA ALA A 117 -3.73 5.75 -15.33
C ALA A 117 -4.23 7.12 -14.85
N ASP A 118 -5.56 7.34 -14.87
CA ASP A 118 -6.16 8.59 -14.38
C ASP A 118 -5.99 8.74 -12.87
N ALA A 119 -6.15 7.64 -12.14
CA ALA A 119 -5.91 7.61 -10.70
C ALA A 119 -4.44 7.92 -10.36
N GLU A 120 -3.49 7.36 -11.11
CA GLU A 120 -2.07 7.63 -10.91
C GLU A 120 -1.72 9.09 -11.22
N ALA A 121 -2.24 9.64 -12.33
CA ALA A 121 -2.07 11.06 -12.66
C ALA A 121 -2.65 11.97 -11.57
N LEU A 122 -3.79 11.61 -10.99
CA LEU A 122 -4.38 12.35 -9.86
C LEU A 122 -3.48 12.30 -8.62
N CYS A 123 -2.95 11.13 -8.27
CA CYS A 123 -2.07 10.97 -7.11
C CYS A 123 -0.77 11.80 -7.28
N ARG A 124 -0.16 11.78 -8.47
CA ARG A 124 1.02 12.60 -8.78
C ARG A 124 0.72 14.09 -8.63
N ARG A 125 -0.35 14.58 -9.23
CA ARG A 125 -0.76 15.98 -9.07
C ARG A 125 -0.97 16.39 -7.63
N ASN A 126 -1.54 15.51 -6.80
CA ASN A 126 -1.77 15.79 -5.38
C ASN A 126 -0.47 15.85 -4.56
N LEU A 127 0.58 15.15 -4.97
CA LEU A 127 1.92 15.32 -4.41
C LEU A 127 2.53 16.65 -4.87
N GLU A 128 2.51 16.92 -6.17
CA GLU A 128 3.14 18.10 -6.78
C GLU A 128 2.55 19.43 -6.27
N ASN A 129 1.23 19.48 -6.05
CA ASN A 129 0.54 20.69 -5.58
C ASN A 129 0.42 20.79 -4.06
N GLY A 130 0.98 19.86 -3.31
CA GLY A 130 0.98 19.83 -1.83
C GLY A 130 -0.34 19.41 -1.18
N ALA A 131 -1.37 19.04 -1.95
CA ALA A 131 -2.67 18.63 -1.39
C ALA A 131 -2.55 17.39 -0.50
N ALA A 132 -1.66 16.46 -0.82
CA ALA A 132 -1.40 15.28 -0.01
C ALA A 132 -0.79 15.66 1.35
N TYR A 133 0.18 16.57 1.38
CA TYR A 133 0.75 17.10 2.61
C TYR A 133 -0.29 17.81 3.48
N GLN A 134 -1.14 18.65 2.89
CA GLN A 134 -2.21 19.33 3.63
C GLN A 134 -3.18 18.36 4.30
N ARG A 135 -3.47 17.22 3.66
CA ARG A 135 -4.28 16.15 4.27
C ARG A 135 -3.60 15.52 5.47
N PHE A 136 -2.31 15.25 5.36
CA PHE A 136 -1.53 14.74 6.48
C PHE A 136 -1.48 15.74 7.64
N ALA A 137 -1.16 17.01 7.37
CA ALA A 137 -1.14 18.06 8.37
C ALA A 137 -2.48 18.21 9.11
N ARG A 138 -3.60 18.14 8.37
CA ARG A 138 -4.93 18.16 8.94
C ARG A 138 -5.22 16.95 9.84
N MET A 139 -4.78 15.76 9.46
CA MET A 139 -4.92 14.55 10.28
C MET A 139 -4.18 14.69 11.61
N VAL A 140 -2.98 15.28 11.60
CA VAL A 140 -2.17 15.51 12.82
C VAL A 140 -2.79 16.56 13.72
N ALA A 141 -3.55 17.51 13.18
CA ALA A 141 -4.19 18.59 13.94
C ALA A 141 -5.55 18.20 14.58
N LEU A 142 -6.05 16.99 14.31
CA LEU A 142 -7.29 16.44 14.88
C LEU A 142 -7.03 15.68 16.18
#